data_1d6a2f14c682d85c77af4def27608802
#
_entry.id   1d6a2f14c682d85c77af4def27608802
#
_cell.length_a   1.000
_cell.length_b   1.000
_cell.length_c   1.000
_cell.angle_alpha   90.00
_cell.angle_beta   90.00
_cell.angle_gamma   90.00
#
_symmetry.space_group_name_H-M   'P 1'
#
loop_
_entity.id
_entity.type
_entity.pdbx_description
1 polymer ?
#
loop_
_entity_poly.entity_id
_entity_poly.type
_entity_poly.pdbx_seq_one_letter_code
_entity_poly.pdbx_strand_id
1 'polypeptide(L)'
;MKKAAAQLKTYRAKRDFTKTKEPSGARKVLPAEHRRFVIQKHAASHLHWDFRLELNGVFKSWAVAKGPSVDPADKRLAVEVEDHPLDYGDFEGTIPKSEYGGGTVQMWDRGLWAPQGPKTPEDALAAGDFKFVLAGERLKGSWVLVRIKNNRGPTSARFHRRTHLWEWCLRSRRNRADGSRPRRPAA
;
A
#
# COMPACT_ATOMS: atom_id res chain seq x y z
N MET A 1 -14.79 2.00 16.08
CA MET A 1 -13.89 1.04 16.77
C MET A 1 -14.18 -0.43 16.42
N LYS A 2 -15.43 -0.91 16.46
CA LYS A 2 -15.77 -2.32 16.09
C LYS A 2 -15.32 -2.70 14.67
N LYS A 3 -15.34 -1.78 13.69
CA LYS A 3 -14.95 -2.05 12.28
C LYS A 3 -13.44 -2.34 12.15
N ALA A 4 -12.56 -1.55 12.76
CA ALA A 4 -11.10 -1.78 12.73
C ALA A 4 -10.70 -3.11 13.40
N ALA A 5 -11.33 -3.47 14.52
CA ALA A 5 -11.09 -4.73 15.20
C ALA A 5 -11.43 -5.95 14.32
N ALA A 6 -12.53 -5.87 13.54
CA ALA A 6 -12.90 -6.91 12.59
C ALA A 6 -11.92 -7.03 11.42
N GLN A 7 -11.39 -5.91 10.94
CA GLN A 7 -10.39 -5.88 9.87
C GLN A 7 -9.06 -6.54 10.27
N LEU A 8 -8.68 -6.46 11.56
CA LEU A 8 -7.45 -7.05 12.10
C LEU A 8 -7.55 -8.55 12.46
N LYS A 9 -8.71 -9.18 12.23
CA LYS A 9 -8.91 -10.60 12.56
C LYS A 9 -7.89 -11.51 11.86
N THR A 10 -7.67 -11.31 10.56
CA THR A 10 -6.71 -12.11 9.77
C THR A 10 -5.28 -11.85 10.21
N TYR A 11 -4.92 -10.61 10.49
CA TYR A 11 -3.62 -10.23 11.01
C TYR A 11 -3.29 -10.97 12.31
N ARG A 12 -4.22 -10.94 13.27
CA ARG A 12 -4.04 -11.60 14.58
C ARG A 12 -4.03 -13.11 14.49
N ALA A 13 -4.83 -13.71 13.61
CA ALA A 13 -4.88 -15.16 13.43
C ALA A 13 -3.61 -15.77 12.86
N LYS A 14 -2.76 -14.95 12.22
CA LYS A 14 -1.50 -15.40 11.60
C LYS A 14 -0.28 -15.26 12.52
N ARG A 15 -0.42 -14.69 13.73
CA ARG A 15 0.70 -14.30 14.58
C ARG A 15 0.56 -14.85 16.00
N ASP A 16 1.69 -15.29 16.53
CA ASP A 16 1.85 -15.61 17.96
C ASP A 16 2.64 -14.47 18.63
N PHE A 17 1.91 -13.56 19.27
CA PHE A 17 2.50 -12.37 19.91
C PHE A 17 3.33 -12.69 21.17
N THR A 18 3.41 -13.93 21.59
CA THR A 18 4.36 -14.37 22.61
C THR A 18 5.76 -14.61 22.03
N LYS A 19 5.85 -14.82 20.71
CA LYS A 19 7.09 -15.12 19.99
C LYS A 19 7.61 -13.99 19.11
N THR A 20 6.76 -13.02 18.77
CA THR A 20 7.14 -11.87 17.96
C THR A 20 6.98 -10.57 18.71
N LYS A 21 7.84 -9.58 18.39
CA LYS A 21 7.72 -8.20 18.90
C LYS A 21 6.79 -7.34 18.05
N GLU A 22 6.12 -7.92 17.04
CA GLU A 22 5.17 -7.20 16.23
C GLU A 22 4.01 -6.66 17.08
N PRO A 23 3.53 -5.43 16.81
CA PRO A 23 2.38 -4.87 17.52
C PRO A 23 1.12 -5.71 17.30
N SER A 24 0.43 -6.09 18.37
CA SER A 24 -0.82 -6.86 18.30
C SER A 24 -2.04 -6.03 17.88
N GLY A 25 -1.89 -4.71 17.81
CA GLY A 25 -3.01 -3.77 17.64
C GLY A 25 -3.89 -3.67 18.89
N ALA A 26 -3.39 -4.08 20.05
CA ALA A 26 -4.07 -3.88 21.33
C ALA A 26 -3.91 -2.43 21.82
N ARG A 27 -2.77 -1.81 21.49
CA ARG A 27 -2.54 -0.39 21.79
C ARG A 27 -3.49 0.46 20.96
N LYS A 28 -4.27 1.30 21.61
CA LYS A 28 -5.16 2.26 20.94
C LYS A 28 -4.30 3.37 20.34
N VAL A 29 -4.11 3.35 19.03
CA VAL A 29 -3.56 4.48 18.28
C VAL A 29 -4.72 5.21 17.63
N LEU A 30 -4.84 6.51 17.90
CA LEU A 30 -5.84 7.34 17.24
C LEU A 30 -5.43 7.54 15.76
N PRO A 31 -6.39 7.54 14.83
CA PRO A 31 -6.14 7.96 13.47
C PRO A 31 -5.50 9.36 13.47
N ALA A 32 -4.50 9.56 12.62
CA ALA A 32 -3.91 10.87 12.45
C ALA A 32 -4.91 11.84 11.80
N GLU A 33 -4.79 13.14 12.08
CA GLU A 33 -5.58 14.18 11.42
C GLU A 33 -5.41 14.10 9.89
N HIS A 34 -4.17 13.84 9.47
CA HIS A 34 -3.83 13.55 8.08
C HIS A 34 -3.41 12.10 7.94
N ARG A 35 -3.95 11.40 6.92
CA ARG A 35 -3.69 9.98 6.70
C ARG A 35 -2.22 9.72 6.45
N ARG A 36 -1.65 8.80 7.23
CA ARG A 36 -0.24 8.41 7.13
C ARG A 36 -0.05 7.31 6.08
N PHE A 37 1.12 7.30 5.46
CA PHE A 37 1.62 6.10 4.81
C PHE A 37 2.99 5.72 5.36
N VAL A 38 3.30 4.45 5.26
CA VAL A 38 4.64 3.93 5.55
C VAL A 38 5.04 2.92 4.48
N ILE A 39 6.34 2.84 4.23
CA ILE A 39 6.96 1.79 3.43
C ILE A 39 8.05 1.17 4.27
N GLN A 40 7.95 -0.13 4.48
CA GLN A 40 8.92 -0.90 5.26
C GLN A 40 9.65 -1.88 4.33
N LYS A 41 10.99 -1.79 4.29
CA LYS A 41 11.84 -2.77 3.60
C LYS A 41 11.88 -4.03 4.44
N HIS A 42 11.43 -5.15 3.87
CA HIS A 42 11.30 -6.40 4.59
C HIS A 42 12.19 -7.47 3.97
N ALA A 43 13.28 -7.79 4.65
CA ALA A 43 14.20 -8.86 4.31
C ALA A 43 13.69 -10.20 4.87
N ALA A 44 12.59 -10.71 4.27
CA ALA A 44 12.02 -12.02 4.55
C ALA A 44 12.67 -13.11 3.67
N SER A 45 11.99 -14.25 3.43
CA SER A 45 12.44 -15.27 2.48
C SER A 45 12.71 -14.69 1.09
N HIS A 46 11.94 -13.67 0.70
CA HIS A 46 12.18 -12.84 -0.48
C HIS A 46 12.12 -11.38 -0.06
N LEU A 47 13.12 -10.60 -0.50
CA LEU A 47 13.13 -9.17 -0.23
C LEU A 47 11.95 -8.48 -0.92
N HIS A 48 11.20 -7.69 -0.18
CA HIS A 48 10.10 -6.89 -0.68
C HIS A 48 9.94 -5.61 0.14
N TRP A 49 9.07 -4.72 -0.32
CA TRP A 49 8.71 -3.50 0.39
C TRP A 49 7.22 -3.53 0.71
N ASP A 50 6.90 -3.46 1.99
CA ASP A 50 5.53 -3.36 2.46
C ASP A 50 5.06 -1.91 2.36
N PHE A 51 4.17 -1.63 1.42
CA PHE A 51 3.50 -0.35 1.28
C PHE A 51 2.18 -0.36 2.05
N ARG A 52 2.00 0.63 2.93
CA ARG A 52 0.85 0.70 3.83
C ARG A 52 0.22 2.08 3.83
N LEU A 53 -1.11 2.15 3.70
CA LEU A 53 -1.91 3.38 3.71
C LEU A 53 -2.91 3.34 4.86
N GLU A 54 -2.85 4.34 5.75
CA GLU A 54 -3.83 4.49 6.83
C GLU A 54 -5.21 4.80 6.27
N LEU A 55 -6.17 3.92 6.52
CA LEU A 55 -7.57 4.06 6.12
C LEU A 55 -8.47 3.31 7.10
N ASN A 56 -9.52 3.98 7.59
CA ASN A 56 -10.51 3.39 8.49
C ASN A 56 -9.96 2.77 9.78
N GLY A 57 -8.87 3.37 10.32
CA GLY A 57 -8.27 2.94 11.59
C GLY A 57 -7.35 1.71 11.48
N VAL A 58 -6.97 1.34 10.27
CA VAL A 58 -5.97 0.29 9.97
C VAL A 58 -5.03 0.77 8.86
N PHE A 59 -3.95 0.05 8.65
CA PHE A 59 -3.13 0.16 7.44
C PHE A 59 -3.56 -0.87 6.39
N LYS A 60 -4.15 -0.40 5.28
CA LYS A 60 -4.28 -1.18 4.04
C LYS A 60 -2.88 -1.46 3.52
N SER A 61 -2.58 -2.71 3.17
CA SER A 61 -1.19 -3.15 2.98
C SER A 61 -0.98 -3.94 1.69
N TRP A 62 0.16 -3.67 1.03
CA TRP A 62 0.61 -4.38 -0.18
C TRP A 62 2.09 -4.70 -0.08
N ALA A 63 2.46 -5.93 -0.43
CA ALA A 63 3.86 -6.33 -0.59
C ALA A 63 4.31 -6.05 -2.03
N VAL A 64 5.33 -5.20 -2.20
CA VAL A 64 5.89 -4.78 -3.49
C VAL A 64 7.22 -5.47 -3.72
N ALA A 65 7.24 -6.51 -4.55
CA ALA A 65 8.37 -7.43 -4.68
C ALA A 65 9.68 -6.80 -5.15
N LYS A 66 9.61 -5.79 -6.03
CA LYS A 66 10.80 -5.08 -6.56
C LYS A 66 10.98 -3.68 -5.95
N GLY A 67 10.18 -3.35 -4.93
CA GLY A 67 10.13 -2.03 -4.34
C GLY A 67 9.54 -0.94 -5.24
N PRO A 68 9.34 0.27 -4.69
CA PRO A 68 8.84 1.41 -5.44
C PRO A 68 9.84 1.88 -6.50
N SER A 69 9.33 2.50 -7.57
CA SER A 69 10.14 3.16 -8.59
C SER A 69 9.63 4.57 -8.84
N VAL A 70 10.54 5.51 -9.00
CA VAL A 70 10.23 6.89 -9.38
C VAL A 70 10.18 7.10 -10.89
N ASP A 71 10.48 6.07 -11.67
CA ASP A 71 10.26 6.08 -13.11
C ASP A 71 8.79 5.77 -13.43
N PRO A 72 8.04 6.69 -14.08
CA PRO A 72 6.64 6.45 -14.42
C PRO A 72 6.44 5.34 -15.47
N ALA A 73 7.47 4.92 -16.18
CA ALA A 73 7.40 3.78 -17.10
C ALA A 73 7.40 2.43 -16.35
N ASP A 74 7.92 2.43 -15.12
CA ASP A 74 7.99 1.23 -14.30
C ASP A 74 6.65 0.89 -13.67
N LYS A 75 6.19 -0.34 -13.89
CA LYS A 75 5.06 -0.93 -13.20
C LYS A 75 5.55 -1.96 -12.20
N ARG A 76 5.16 -1.81 -10.96
CA ARG A 76 5.56 -2.71 -9.86
C ARG A 76 4.38 -3.57 -9.43
N LEU A 77 4.59 -4.87 -9.36
CA LEU A 77 3.61 -5.78 -8.79
C LEU A 77 3.49 -5.49 -7.30
N ALA A 78 2.27 -5.22 -6.87
CA ALA A 78 1.89 -5.04 -5.47
C ALA A 78 0.84 -6.09 -5.10
N VAL A 79 1.17 -6.95 -4.16
CA VAL A 79 0.31 -8.05 -3.71
C VAL A 79 -0.43 -7.56 -2.47
N GLU A 80 -1.76 -7.48 -2.54
CA GLU A 80 -2.57 -7.10 -1.38
C GLU A 80 -2.46 -8.17 -0.29
N VAL A 81 -2.16 -7.72 0.92
CA VAL A 81 -2.05 -8.57 2.12
C VAL A 81 -3.07 -8.14 3.16
N GLU A 82 -3.07 -8.79 4.32
CA GLU A 82 -3.99 -8.42 5.40
C GLU A 82 -3.76 -6.99 5.91
N ASP A 83 -4.83 -6.39 6.43
CA ASP A 83 -4.77 -5.09 7.10
C ASP A 83 -3.91 -5.18 8.37
N HIS A 84 -3.07 -4.17 8.60
CA HIS A 84 -2.20 -4.07 9.77
C HIS A 84 -2.69 -3.01 10.75
N PRO A 85 -2.40 -3.16 12.06
CA PRO A 85 -2.77 -2.15 13.04
C PRO A 85 -1.94 -0.88 12.90
N LEU A 86 -2.47 0.26 13.39
CA LEU A 86 -1.82 1.56 13.24
C LEU A 86 -0.50 1.69 14.01
N ASP A 87 -0.31 0.92 15.09
CA ASP A 87 0.94 0.85 15.84
C ASP A 87 2.05 0.09 15.08
N TYR A 88 1.70 -0.67 14.02
CA TYR A 88 2.68 -1.29 13.14
C TYR A 88 3.43 -0.27 12.25
N GLY A 89 2.89 0.94 12.11
CA GLY A 89 3.51 1.98 11.30
C GLY A 89 4.89 2.44 11.79
N ASP A 90 5.22 2.22 13.05
CA ASP A 90 6.52 2.55 13.64
C ASP A 90 7.36 1.29 13.94
N PHE A 91 6.90 0.11 13.51
CA PHE A 91 7.59 -1.13 13.79
C PHE A 91 8.85 -1.30 12.94
N GLU A 92 9.97 -1.49 13.61
CA GLU A 92 11.25 -1.95 13.06
C GLU A 92 11.77 -3.08 13.94
N GLY A 93 12.35 -4.11 13.34
CA GLY A 93 12.91 -5.22 14.10
C GLY A 93 12.98 -6.52 13.30
N THR A 94 13.37 -7.59 14.00
CA THR A 94 13.45 -8.92 13.43
C THR A 94 12.31 -9.78 13.94
N ILE A 95 11.55 -10.33 13.01
CA ILE A 95 10.52 -11.35 13.23
C ILE A 95 11.23 -12.70 13.14
N PRO A 96 11.07 -13.60 14.12
CA PRO A 96 11.71 -14.92 14.08
C PRO A 96 11.38 -15.67 12.78
N LYS A 97 12.36 -16.41 12.25
CA LYS A 97 12.21 -17.12 10.96
C LYS A 97 11.12 -18.18 10.97
N SER A 98 10.79 -18.73 12.14
CA SER A 98 9.71 -19.70 12.33
C SER A 98 8.33 -19.09 12.30
N GLU A 99 8.21 -17.77 12.47
CA GLU A 99 6.94 -17.06 12.53
C GLU A 99 6.50 -16.56 11.16
N TYR A 100 5.20 -16.31 11.03
CA TYR A 100 4.65 -15.73 9.80
C TYR A 100 5.28 -14.35 9.50
N GLY A 101 5.82 -14.19 8.30
CA GLY A 101 6.53 -12.97 7.93
C GLY A 101 7.95 -12.87 8.48
N GLY A 102 8.55 -14.01 8.91
CA GLY A 102 9.92 -14.04 9.46
C GLY A 102 10.93 -13.30 8.59
N GLY A 103 11.72 -12.41 9.21
CA GLY A 103 12.70 -11.55 8.56
C GLY A 103 12.92 -10.23 9.28
N THR A 104 13.73 -9.36 8.70
CA THR A 104 14.05 -8.04 9.29
C THR A 104 13.26 -6.95 8.57
N VAL A 105 12.56 -6.15 9.36
CA VAL A 105 11.74 -5.01 8.92
C VAL A 105 12.44 -3.72 9.28
N GLN A 106 12.62 -2.83 8.31
CA GLN A 106 13.23 -1.51 8.46
C GLN A 106 12.35 -0.45 7.80
N MET A 107 12.23 0.71 8.43
CA MET A 107 11.54 1.86 7.82
C MET A 107 12.32 2.34 6.60
N TRP A 108 11.64 2.38 5.45
CA TRP A 108 12.24 2.85 4.21
C TRP A 108 11.72 4.22 3.79
N ASP A 109 10.42 4.47 3.99
CA ASP A 109 9.78 5.78 3.75
C ASP A 109 8.54 5.94 4.62
N ARG A 110 8.20 7.18 4.93
CA ARG A 110 6.98 7.54 5.66
C ARG A 110 6.56 8.95 5.32
N GLY A 111 5.30 9.24 5.55
CA GLY A 111 4.73 10.56 5.31
C GLY A 111 3.22 10.54 5.31
N LEU A 112 2.65 11.48 4.58
CA LEU A 112 1.21 11.67 4.45
C LEU A 112 0.74 11.30 3.06
N TRP A 113 -0.53 10.89 2.94
CA TRP A 113 -1.16 10.64 1.68
C TRP A 113 -2.56 11.24 1.61
N ALA A 114 -3.02 11.53 0.39
CA ALA A 114 -4.37 11.99 0.11
C ALA A 114 -4.94 11.28 -1.13
N PRO A 115 -6.25 10.96 -1.17
CA PRO A 115 -6.88 10.41 -2.36
C PRO A 115 -6.90 11.42 -3.49
N GLN A 116 -6.89 10.96 -4.73
CA GLN A 116 -7.06 11.76 -5.94
C GLN A 116 -8.27 11.29 -6.73
N GLY A 117 -9.06 12.25 -7.20
CA GLY A 117 -10.26 12.01 -8.00
C GLY A 117 -11.55 12.11 -7.18
N PRO A 118 -12.71 11.87 -7.83
CA PRO A 118 -14.03 12.13 -7.23
C PRO A 118 -14.53 11.00 -6.32
N LYS A 119 -13.92 9.81 -6.36
CA LYS A 119 -14.34 8.65 -5.59
C LYS A 119 -13.76 8.69 -4.18
N THR A 120 -14.50 8.12 -3.21
CA THR A 120 -13.93 7.83 -1.91
C THR A 120 -12.79 6.82 -2.04
N PRO A 121 -11.82 6.77 -1.12
CA PRO A 121 -10.76 5.75 -1.13
C PRO A 121 -11.31 4.33 -1.19
N GLU A 122 -12.39 4.06 -0.45
CA GLU A 122 -13.07 2.77 -0.40
C GLU A 122 -13.64 2.38 -1.76
N ASP A 123 -14.36 3.30 -2.41
CA ASP A 123 -14.96 3.06 -3.72
C ASP A 123 -13.89 2.90 -4.81
N ALA A 124 -12.80 3.65 -4.73
CA ALA A 124 -11.68 3.56 -5.66
C ALA A 124 -10.95 2.21 -5.51
N LEU A 125 -10.72 1.74 -4.27
CA LEU A 125 -10.18 0.42 -3.99
C LEU A 125 -11.12 -0.70 -4.45
N ALA A 126 -12.43 -0.56 -4.17
CA ALA A 126 -13.43 -1.52 -4.64
C ALA A 126 -13.48 -1.60 -6.17
N ALA A 127 -13.38 -0.45 -6.86
CA ALA A 127 -13.34 -0.38 -8.32
C ALA A 127 -12.02 -0.90 -8.93
N GLY A 128 -10.95 -0.97 -8.14
CA GLY A 128 -9.63 -1.41 -8.62
C GLY A 128 -8.86 -0.35 -9.41
N ASP A 129 -9.17 0.92 -9.25
CA ASP A 129 -8.43 2.08 -9.81
C ASP A 129 -8.30 3.13 -8.72
N PHE A 130 -7.26 3.01 -7.93
CA PHE A 130 -7.04 3.86 -6.77
C PHE A 130 -5.88 4.84 -7.03
N LYS A 131 -6.22 6.12 -7.13
CA LYS A 131 -5.28 7.23 -7.35
C LYS A 131 -5.11 8.03 -6.08
N PHE A 132 -3.85 8.38 -5.77
CA PHE A 132 -3.49 9.10 -4.55
C PHE A 132 -2.22 9.91 -4.72
N VAL A 133 -2.00 10.84 -3.81
CA VAL A 133 -0.76 11.62 -3.70
C VAL A 133 -0.01 11.16 -2.47
N LEU A 134 1.31 11.02 -2.59
CA LEU A 134 2.23 10.83 -1.48
C LEU A 134 3.02 12.11 -1.22
N ALA A 135 3.23 12.40 0.06
CA ALA A 135 4.13 13.42 0.58
C ALA A 135 5.03 12.77 1.63
N GLY A 136 5.97 11.95 1.15
CA GLY A 136 6.94 11.22 1.97
C GLY A 136 8.29 11.89 2.06
N GLU A 137 9.18 11.28 2.79
CA GLU A 137 10.58 11.66 2.85
C GLU A 137 11.25 11.39 1.49
N ARG A 138 11.02 10.20 0.92
CA ARG A 138 11.57 9.72 -0.37
C ARG A 138 10.57 9.86 -1.51
N LEU A 139 9.36 9.31 -1.35
CA LEU A 139 8.36 9.27 -2.41
C LEU A 139 7.41 10.45 -2.32
N LYS A 140 7.25 11.16 -3.44
CA LYS A 140 6.38 12.33 -3.58
C LYS A 140 5.60 12.24 -4.89
N GLY A 141 4.47 12.97 -4.95
CA GLY A 141 3.69 13.11 -6.19
C GLY A 141 2.54 12.12 -6.31
N SER A 142 2.01 12.00 -7.52
CA SER A 142 0.78 11.26 -7.80
C SER A 142 1.07 9.82 -8.18
N TRP A 143 0.36 8.89 -7.55
CA TRP A 143 0.53 7.45 -7.69
C TRP A 143 -0.79 6.79 -8.05
N VAL A 144 -0.71 5.58 -8.57
CA VAL A 144 -1.89 4.77 -8.84
C VAL A 144 -1.63 3.31 -8.49
N LEU A 145 -2.65 2.68 -7.91
CA LEU A 145 -2.79 1.23 -7.79
C LEU A 145 -3.92 0.78 -8.70
N VAL A 146 -3.61 -0.09 -9.66
CA VAL A 146 -4.59 -0.67 -10.58
C VAL A 146 -4.68 -2.17 -10.34
N ARG A 147 -5.89 -2.66 -10.06
CA ARG A 147 -6.10 -4.10 -9.84
C ARG A 147 -5.96 -4.85 -11.15
N ILE A 148 -5.11 -5.86 -11.17
CA ILE A 148 -4.92 -6.75 -12.32
C ILE A 148 -6.12 -7.70 -12.38
N LYS A 149 -6.86 -7.67 -13.49
CA LYS A 149 -7.88 -8.65 -13.78
C LYS A 149 -7.20 -9.92 -14.25
N ASN A 150 -7.25 -10.98 -13.45
CA ASN A 150 -6.77 -12.30 -13.87
C ASN A 150 -7.74 -12.89 -14.90
N ASN A 151 -7.41 -12.78 -16.18
CA ASN A 151 -8.08 -13.51 -17.26
C ASN A 151 -7.54 -14.94 -17.45
N ARG A 152 -6.62 -15.39 -16.61
CA ARG A 152 -6.10 -16.76 -16.62
C ARG A 152 -6.86 -17.57 -15.58
N GLY A 153 -7.55 -18.62 -16.05
CA GLY A 153 -8.24 -19.58 -15.22
C GLY A 153 -7.32 -20.23 -14.17
N PRO A 154 -7.84 -21.10 -13.31
CA PRO A 154 -7.17 -21.58 -12.10
C PRO A 154 -6.03 -22.53 -12.44
N THR A 155 -4.84 -21.99 -12.70
CA THR A 155 -3.62 -22.77 -12.84
C THR A 155 -2.61 -22.29 -11.79
N SER A 156 -2.62 -22.97 -10.75
CA SER A 156 -1.71 -23.34 -9.67
C SER A 156 -2.37 -23.25 -8.29
N ALA A 157 -2.79 -24.42 -7.83
CA ALA A 157 -3.30 -24.67 -6.50
C ALA A 157 -2.19 -24.48 -5.46
N ARG A 158 -2.02 -23.26 -4.94
CA ARG A 158 -1.35 -22.98 -3.65
C ARG A 158 -1.47 -21.52 -3.17
N PHE A 159 -2.15 -20.63 -3.88
CA PHE A 159 -2.46 -19.32 -3.32
C PHE A 159 -3.88 -19.32 -2.75
N HIS A 160 -3.97 -19.07 -1.45
CA HIS A 160 -5.23 -18.98 -0.71
C HIS A 160 -6.16 -17.97 -1.39
N ARG A 161 -7.43 -18.38 -1.49
CA ARG A 161 -8.55 -17.64 -2.07
C ARG A 161 -8.49 -16.14 -1.75
N ARG A 162 -8.47 -15.31 -2.82
CA ARG A 162 -8.65 -13.85 -2.84
C ARG A 162 -7.42 -12.98 -2.55
N THR A 163 -6.23 -13.34 -3.03
CA THR A 163 -5.15 -12.37 -3.11
C THR A 163 -5.37 -11.48 -4.33
N HIS A 164 -5.59 -10.19 -4.12
CA HIS A 164 -5.69 -9.23 -5.20
C HIS A 164 -4.29 -8.76 -5.60
N LEU A 165 -4.00 -8.90 -6.90
CA LEU A 165 -2.77 -8.39 -7.49
C LEU A 165 -3.03 -6.99 -8.05
N TRP A 166 -2.09 -6.07 -7.83
CA TRP A 166 -2.18 -4.69 -8.25
C TRP A 166 -0.90 -4.29 -8.99
N GLU A 167 -1.02 -3.37 -9.94
CA GLU A 167 0.11 -2.62 -10.48
C GLU A 167 0.22 -1.29 -9.74
N TRP A 168 1.40 -0.96 -9.26
CA TRP A 168 1.72 0.31 -8.62
C TRP A 168 2.74 1.08 -9.44
N CYS A 169 2.42 2.32 -9.81
CA CYS A 169 3.35 3.19 -10.53
C CYS A 169 3.15 4.67 -10.21
N LEU A 170 4.21 5.45 -10.41
CA LEU A 170 4.16 6.90 -10.41
C LEU A 170 3.37 7.37 -11.65
N ARG A 171 2.45 8.31 -11.45
CA ARG A 171 1.74 8.94 -12.57
C ARG A 171 2.61 10.05 -13.13
N SER A 172 3.01 9.95 -14.40
CA SER A 172 3.59 11.07 -15.10
C SER A 172 2.60 12.24 -15.11
N ARG A 173 3.07 13.44 -14.83
CA ARG A 173 2.30 14.65 -15.18
C ARG A 173 2.27 14.71 -16.71
N ARG A 174 1.25 14.16 -17.34
CA ARG A 174 0.92 14.61 -18.67
C ARG A 174 0.51 16.08 -18.50
N ASN A 175 1.37 17.01 -18.96
CA ASN A 175 0.95 18.36 -19.22
C ASN A 175 -0.30 18.24 -20.06
N ARG A 176 -1.47 18.59 -19.50
CA ARG A 176 -2.53 19.11 -20.33
C ARG A 176 -1.97 20.42 -20.86
N ALA A 177 -1.31 20.35 -22.00
CA ALA A 177 -1.17 21.52 -22.84
C ALA A 177 -2.60 21.95 -23.12
N ASP A 178 -3.01 23.01 -22.46
CA ASP A 178 -4.19 23.76 -22.79
C ASP A 178 -4.09 24.07 -24.27
N GLY A 179 -5.08 23.62 -25.06
CA GLY A 179 -5.13 23.78 -26.49
C GLY A 179 -5.55 25.20 -26.92
N SER A 180 -4.90 26.20 -26.36
CA SER A 180 -4.98 27.57 -26.87
C SER A 180 -3.95 27.73 -27.99
N ARG A 181 -4.33 27.32 -29.21
CA ARG A 181 -3.66 27.80 -30.43
C ARG A 181 -3.82 29.33 -30.51
N PRO A 182 -2.71 30.07 -30.62
CA PRO A 182 -2.82 31.50 -30.92
C PRO A 182 -3.49 31.64 -32.29
N ARG A 183 -4.59 32.40 -32.33
CA ARG A 183 -5.20 32.84 -33.59
C ARG A 183 -4.16 33.68 -34.34
N ARG A 184 -3.84 33.29 -35.58
CA ARG A 184 -3.07 34.11 -36.49
C ARG A 184 -3.86 35.40 -36.75
N PRO A 185 -3.22 36.58 -36.74
CA PRO A 185 -3.87 37.80 -37.23
C PRO A 185 -4.10 37.65 -38.73
N ALA A 186 -5.32 38.03 -39.17
CA ALA A 186 -5.66 38.15 -40.57
C ALA A 186 -4.89 39.35 -41.18
N ALA A 187 -4.35 39.13 -42.36
CA ALA A 187 -3.77 40.16 -43.20
C ALA A 187 -4.86 41.04 -43.82
#